data_4edb67ee6b0389d0039287c2e53033d7
#
_entry.id   4edb67ee6b0389d0039287c2e53033d7
#
_cell.length_a   1.000
_cell.length_b   1.000
_cell.length_c   1.000
_cell.angle_alpha   90.00
_cell.angle_beta   90.00
_cell.angle_gamma   90.00
#
_symmetry.space_group_name_H-M   'P 1'
#
loop_
_entity.id
_entity.type
_entity.pdbx_description
1 polymer ?
#
loop_
_entity_poly.entity_id
_entity_poly.type
_entity_poly.pdbx_seq_one_letter_code
_entity_poly.pdbx_strand_id
1 'polypeptide(L)'
;MLDANLIEEVLKRADIVDVISSYINVIKKGNRYVAICPFHDDKNPSMMISKEKQIFKCFVCGEGGNAITFIQKFEKISFEEAVRKLADFIGFKDERLNVKSSFGKVDEEKERLYTTIEALTKFYEITLSANEGKDGRDYLNNRQIDDNIIKQFRIGFAPNNSSLSIQYMQASGYSLKDIQTIGVAGHNNGQFIDRNAGRVIFPLFDPNGRVIGYSARRIK
;
A
#
# COMPACT_ATOMS: atom_id res chain seq x y z
N MET A 1 4.43 -10.95 15.95
CA MET A 1 5.81 -10.52 15.55
C MET A 1 6.69 -11.73 15.70
N LEU A 2 7.44 -12.13 14.66
CA LEU A 2 8.35 -13.26 14.75
C LEU A 2 9.50 -12.94 15.72
N ASP A 3 9.95 -13.94 16.45
CA ASP A 3 11.07 -13.82 17.40
C ASP A 3 12.37 -13.49 16.64
N ALA A 4 13.15 -12.53 17.15
CA ALA A 4 14.42 -12.14 16.55
C ALA A 4 15.41 -13.31 16.43
N ASN A 5 15.44 -14.19 17.44
CA ASN A 5 16.28 -15.39 17.42
C ASN A 5 15.89 -16.36 16.29
N LEU A 6 14.57 -16.52 16.04
CA LEU A 6 14.08 -17.34 14.95
C LEU A 6 14.51 -16.80 13.58
N ILE A 7 14.42 -15.48 13.38
CA ILE A 7 14.85 -14.83 12.16
C ILE A 7 16.36 -15.04 11.92
N GLU A 8 17.14 -14.90 12.98
CA GLU A 8 18.59 -15.13 12.92
C GLU A 8 18.95 -16.60 12.59
N GLU A 9 18.22 -17.56 13.17
CA GLU A 9 18.38 -18.99 12.87
C GLU A 9 18.08 -19.29 11.39
N VAL A 10 16.99 -18.75 10.85
CA VAL A 10 16.63 -18.91 9.44
C VAL A 10 17.70 -18.30 8.52
N LEU A 11 18.17 -17.09 8.83
CA LEU A 11 19.22 -16.43 8.05
C LEU A 11 20.57 -17.17 8.09
N LYS A 12 20.96 -17.70 9.23
CA LYS A 12 22.22 -18.47 9.39
C LYS A 12 22.26 -19.76 8.56
N ARG A 13 21.10 -20.36 8.31
CA ARG A 13 20.98 -21.62 7.52
C ARG A 13 20.83 -21.37 6.03
N ALA A 14 20.46 -20.17 5.64
CA ALA A 14 20.26 -19.82 4.24
C ALA A 14 21.58 -19.39 3.58
N ASP A 15 21.79 -19.83 2.33
CA ASP A 15 22.84 -19.27 1.46
C ASP A 15 22.18 -18.28 0.51
N ILE A 16 22.54 -17.01 0.60
CA ILE A 16 21.96 -15.96 -0.22
C ILE A 16 22.14 -16.19 -1.72
N VAL A 17 23.24 -16.84 -2.13
CA VAL A 17 23.48 -17.14 -3.54
C VAL A 17 22.47 -18.16 -4.03
N ASP A 18 22.23 -19.22 -3.26
CA ASP A 18 21.25 -20.26 -3.61
C ASP A 18 19.83 -19.69 -3.64
N VAL A 19 19.48 -18.86 -2.63
CA VAL A 19 18.19 -18.18 -2.59
C VAL A 19 17.99 -17.30 -3.81
N ILE A 20 18.91 -16.39 -4.11
CA ILE A 20 18.76 -15.47 -5.24
C ILE A 20 18.78 -16.22 -6.57
N SER A 21 19.57 -17.29 -6.68
CA SER A 21 19.63 -18.13 -7.88
C SER A 21 18.33 -18.87 -8.18
N SER A 22 17.48 -19.08 -7.17
CA SER A 22 16.14 -19.68 -7.39
C SER A 22 15.15 -18.70 -8.04
N TYR A 23 15.42 -17.41 -8.01
CA TYR A 23 14.58 -16.36 -8.57
C TYR A 23 15.08 -15.78 -9.88
N ILE A 24 16.42 -15.57 -9.98
CA ILE A 24 17.07 -14.93 -11.13
C ILE A 24 18.37 -15.62 -11.49
N ASN A 25 18.83 -15.39 -12.73
CA ASN A 25 20.11 -15.94 -13.17
C ASN A 25 21.29 -15.23 -12.49
N VAL A 26 22.07 -15.97 -11.69
CA VAL A 26 23.26 -15.50 -10.99
C VAL A 26 24.50 -16.04 -11.68
N ILE A 27 25.44 -15.17 -12.01
CA ILE A 27 26.71 -15.50 -12.70
C ILE A 27 27.85 -15.35 -11.73
N LYS A 28 28.66 -16.40 -11.62
CA LYS A 28 29.94 -16.35 -10.86
C LYS A 28 31.03 -15.69 -11.67
N LYS A 29 31.61 -14.60 -11.15
CA LYS A 29 32.77 -13.92 -11.73
C LYS A 29 33.93 -13.91 -10.72
N GLY A 30 34.85 -14.86 -10.85
CA GLY A 30 35.94 -15.06 -9.87
C GLY A 30 35.38 -15.40 -8.48
N ASN A 31 35.71 -14.61 -7.46
CA ASN A 31 35.22 -14.77 -6.09
C ASN A 31 33.87 -14.04 -5.83
N ARG A 32 33.26 -13.44 -6.85
CA ARG A 32 32.03 -12.65 -6.72
C ARG A 32 30.88 -13.28 -7.49
N TYR A 33 29.68 -13.00 -7.06
CA TYR A 33 28.44 -13.35 -7.76
C TYR A 33 27.77 -12.07 -8.23
N VAL A 34 27.28 -12.06 -9.47
CA VAL A 34 26.61 -10.91 -10.08
C VAL A 34 25.33 -11.35 -10.77
N ALA A 35 24.36 -10.45 -10.84
CA ALA A 35 23.10 -10.67 -11.54
C ALA A 35 22.58 -9.36 -12.15
N ILE A 36 21.69 -9.47 -13.13
CA ILE A 36 20.86 -8.37 -13.59
C ILE A 36 19.90 -8.00 -12.44
N CYS A 37 19.83 -6.73 -12.07
CA CYS A 37 19.02 -6.29 -10.95
C CYS A 37 17.53 -6.36 -11.31
N PRO A 38 16.68 -7.07 -10.53
CA PRO A 38 15.26 -7.16 -10.82
C PRO A 38 14.44 -5.95 -10.30
N PHE A 39 15.08 -4.99 -9.63
CA PHE A 39 14.42 -3.87 -8.95
C PHE A 39 14.42 -2.57 -9.76
N HIS A 40 15.05 -2.56 -10.94
CA HIS A 40 15.00 -1.47 -11.92
C HIS A 40 15.20 -2.05 -13.34
N ASP A 41 14.92 -1.24 -14.35
CA ASP A 41 15.20 -1.63 -15.74
C ASP A 41 16.72 -1.72 -15.96
N ASP A 42 17.25 -2.95 -16.02
CA ASP A 42 18.68 -3.25 -16.07
C ASP A 42 18.98 -4.17 -17.25
N LYS A 43 20.02 -3.84 -17.99
CA LYS A 43 20.51 -4.63 -19.14
C LYS A 43 21.88 -5.25 -18.89
N ASN A 44 22.56 -4.85 -17.82
CA ASN A 44 23.89 -5.32 -17.47
C ASN A 44 23.91 -5.79 -16.01
N PRO A 45 24.71 -6.80 -15.64
CA PRO A 45 24.83 -7.26 -14.28
C PRO A 45 25.34 -6.16 -13.33
N SER A 46 24.43 -5.47 -12.66
CA SER A 46 24.70 -4.36 -11.73
C SER A 46 24.51 -4.74 -10.26
N MET A 47 23.87 -5.87 -9.98
CA MET A 47 23.70 -6.38 -8.63
C MET A 47 24.84 -7.33 -8.27
N MET A 48 25.53 -7.03 -7.18
CA MET A 48 26.56 -7.89 -6.59
C MET A 48 26.00 -8.64 -5.39
N ILE A 49 26.41 -9.91 -5.26
CA ILE A 49 26.01 -10.79 -4.16
C ILE A 49 27.27 -11.24 -3.45
N SER A 50 27.37 -11.02 -2.15
CA SER A 50 28.46 -11.45 -1.30
C SER A 50 28.04 -12.69 -0.50
N LYS A 51 28.59 -13.85 -0.86
CA LYS A 51 28.37 -15.10 -0.11
C LYS A 51 28.95 -15.02 1.31
N GLU A 52 30.07 -14.39 1.49
CA GLU A 52 30.69 -14.23 2.81
C GLU A 52 29.85 -13.38 3.77
N LYS A 53 29.33 -12.26 3.27
CA LYS A 53 28.55 -11.31 4.07
C LYS A 53 27.07 -11.62 4.09
N GLN A 54 26.61 -12.58 3.29
CA GLN A 54 25.20 -12.93 3.13
C GLN A 54 24.31 -11.72 2.78
N ILE A 55 24.81 -10.85 1.87
CA ILE A 55 24.10 -9.65 1.41
C ILE A 55 24.17 -9.51 -0.11
N PHE A 56 23.20 -8.82 -0.68
CA PHE A 56 23.26 -8.31 -2.05
C PHE A 56 23.26 -6.78 -2.05
N LYS A 57 23.78 -6.18 -3.12
CA LYS A 57 23.74 -4.73 -3.36
C LYS A 57 23.75 -4.46 -4.85
N CYS A 58 22.77 -3.67 -5.31
CA CYS A 58 22.80 -3.06 -6.63
C CYS A 58 23.48 -1.69 -6.55
N PHE A 59 24.47 -1.45 -7.41
CA PHE A 59 25.21 -0.18 -7.43
C PHE A 59 24.55 0.89 -8.32
N VAL A 60 23.49 0.54 -9.06
CA VAL A 60 22.74 1.48 -9.91
C VAL A 60 21.56 2.04 -9.13
N CYS A 61 20.62 1.20 -8.66
CA CYS A 61 19.43 1.67 -7.94
C CYS A 61 19.62 1.78 -6.43
N GLY A 62 20.74 1.32 -5.87
CA GLY A 62 21.02 1.39 -4.45
C GLY A 62 20.33 0.30 -3.61
N GLU A 63 19.49 -0.56 -4.20
CA GLU A 63 18.82 -1.64 -3.49
C GLU A 63 19.81 -2.66 -2.92
N GLY A 64 19.55 -3.13 -1.69
CA GLY A 64 20.41 -4.10 -1.03
C GLY A 64 19.79 -4.65 0.25
N GLY A 65 20.38 -5.71 0.77
CA GLY A 65 19.94 -6.38 1.99
C GLY A 65 20.35 -7.85 2.05
N ASN A 66 19.71 -8.61 2.92
CA ASN A 66 19.89 -10.05 3.07
C ASN A 66 18.88 -10.86 2.22
N ALA A 67 18.88 -12.19 2.36
CA ALA A 67 17.97 -13.07 1.64
C ALA A 67 16.48 -12.75 1.89
N ILE A 68 16.09 -12.43 3.13
CA ILE A 68 14.73 -12.04 3.46
C ILE A 68 14.32 -10.75 2.73
N THR A 69 15.19 -9.75 2.76
CA THR A 69 14.96 -8.47 2.07
C THR A 69 14.81 -8.67 0.56
N PHE A 70 15.60 -9.59 -0.03
CA PHE A 70 15.48 -9.92 -1.45
C PHE A 70 14.10 -10.52 -1.78
N ILE A 71 13.67 -11.55 -1.04
CA ILE A 71 12.37 -12.22 -1.24
C ILE A 71 11.24 -11.21 -1.06
N GLN A 72 11.28 -10.43 0.02
CA GLN A 72 10.27 -9.42 0.34
C GLN A 72 10.06 -8.44 -0.83
N LYS A 73 11.14 -7.91 -1.39
CA LYS A 73 11.09 -6.93 -2.48
C LYS A 73 10.73 -7.56 -3.82
N PHE A 74 11.26 -8.73 -4.10
CA PHE A 74 11.03 -9.43 -5.37
C PHE A 74 9.58 -9.87 -5.51
N GLU A 75 9.03 -10.48 -4.47
CA GLU A 75 7.64 -10.97 -4.45
C GLU A 75 6.62 -9.93 -3.98
N LYS A 76 7.08 -8.76 -3.48
CA LYS A 76 6.24 -7.70 -2.91
C LYS A 76 5.35 -8.19 -1.76
N ILE A 77 5.91 -9.01 -0.89
CA ILE A 77 5.24 -9.61 0.27
C ILE A 77 5.72 -8.99 1.58
N SER A 78 5.01 -9.29 2.69
CA SER A 78 5.39 -8.83 4.02
C SER A 78 6.71 -9.47 4.50
N PHE A 79 7.36 -8.82 5.47
CA PHE A 79 8.59 -9.34 6.07
C PHE A 79 8.39 -10.74 6.68
N GLU A 80 7.28 -10.97 7.38
CA GLU A 80 6.99 -12.27 8.00
C GLU A 80 6.75 -13.37 6.96
N GLU A 81 6.09 -13.06 5.84
CA GLU A 81 5.92 -14.00 4.73
C GLU A 81 7.25 -14.32 4.07
N ALA A 82 8.13 -13.33 3.90
CA ALA A 82 9.46 -13.54 3.36
C ALA A 82 10.30 -14.44 4.27
N VAL A 83 10.20 -14.29 5.60
CA VAL A 83 10.86 -15.20 6.57
C VAL A 83 10.34 -16.62 6.43
N ARG A 84 9.01 -16.82 6.32
CA ARG A 84 8.42 -18.15 6.14
C ARG A 84 8.87 -18.80 4.83
N LYS A 85 8.84 -18.05 3.72
CA LYS A 85 9.31 -18.53 2.42
C LYS A 85 10.78 -18.94 2.45
N LEU A 86 11.62 -18.15 3.13
CA LEU A 86 13.01 -18.49 3.29
C LEU A 86 13.16 -19.77 4.14
N ALA A 87 12.39 -19.90 5.22
CA ALA A 87 12.38 -21.11 6.05
C ALA A 87 11.93 -22.35 5.27
N ASP A 88 10.88 -22.23 4.47
CA ASP A 88 10.40 -23.29 3.57
C ASP A 88 11.45 -23.67 2.53
N PHE A 89 12.12 -22.68 1.91
CA PHE A 89 13.17 -22.90 0.93
C PHE A 89 14.34 -23.71 1.48
N ILE A 90 14.74 -23.46 2.74
CA ILE A 90 15.81 -24.19 3.41
C ILE A 90 15.35 -25.45 4.16
N GLY A 91 14.06 -25.78 4.06
CA GLY A 91 13.48 -26.93 4.77
C GLY A 91 13.46 -26.79 6.30
N PHE A 92 13.51 -25.55 6.82
CA PHE A 92 13.48 -25.27 8.25
C PHE A 92 12.05 -25.30 8.78
N LYS A 93 11.74 -26.26 9.67
CA LYS A 93 10.43 -26.43 10.30
C LYS A 93 10.52 -26.03 11.76
N ASP A 94 9.76 -25.04 12.17
CA ASP A 94 9.63 -24.58 13.55
C ASP A 94 8.18 -24.18 13.83
N GLU A 95 7.61 -24.60 14.97
CA GLU A 95 6.23 -24.27 15.33
C GLU A 95 5.98 -22.76 15.44
N ARG A 96 7.02 -21.99 15.79
CA ARG A 96 6.98 -20.53 15.85
C ARG A 96 6.70 -19.87 14.49
N LEU A 97 7.00 -20.56 13.38
CA LEU A 97 6.65 -20.12 12.01
C LEU A 97 5.17 -20.39 11.68
N ASN A 98 4.56 -21.39 12.34
CA ASN A 98 3.17 -21.80 12.12
C ASN A 98 2.15 -20.95 12.89
N VAL A 99 2.59 -20.04 13.75
CA VAL A 99 1.69 -19.07 14.36
C VAL A 99 1.06 -18.29 13.21
N LYS A 100 -0.23 -18.60 12.91
CA LYS A 100 -1.02 -17.85 11.92
C LYS A 100 -0.84 -16.39 12.25
N SER A 101 -0.10 -15.68 11.40
CA SER A 101 0.09 -14.27 11.61
C SER A 101 -1.29 -13.62 11.61
N SER A 102 -1.57 -12.84 12.64
CA SER A 102 -2.67 -11.87 12.59
C SER A 102 -2.50 -10.88 11.41
N PHE A 103 -1.34 -10.90 10.75
CA PHE A 103 -0.98 -10.04 9.63
C PHE A 103 -1.72 -10.36 8.33
N GLY A 104 -2.01 -11.62 7.99
CA GLY A 104 -2.86 -11.90 6.83
C GLY A 104 -4.23 -11.26 6.97
N LYS A 105 -4.82 -11.29 8.18
CA LYS A 105 -6.08 -10.56 8.45
C LYS A 105 -5.90 -9.04 8.48
N VAL A 106 -4.76 -8.56 8.96
CA VAL A 106 -4.45 -7.11 9.01
C VAL A 106 -4.19 -6.57 7.59
N ASP A 107 -3.52 -7.33 6.73
CA ASP A 107 -3.30 -6.93 5.34
C ASP A 107 -4.61 -6.97 4.53
N GLU A 108 -5.45 -7.99 4.71
CA GLU A 108 -6.79 -8.05 4.09
C GLU A 108 -7.70 -6.92 4.58
N GLU A 109 -7.68 -6.62 5.88
CA GLU A 109 -8.43 -5.49 6.44
C GLU A 109 -7.92 -4.16 5.89
N LYS A 110 -6.62 -3.97 5.82
CA LYS A 110 -5.98 -2.77 5.28
C LYS A 110 -6.30 -2.58 3.79
N GLU A 111 -6.18 -3.61 2.98
CA GLU A 111 -6.53 -3.54 1.55
C GLU A 111 -8.04 -3.29 1.36
N ARG A 112 -8.90 -3.88 2.19
CA ARG A 112 -10.34 -3.58 2.18
C ARG A 112 -10.61 -2.11 2.50
N LEU A 113 -9.90 -1.53 3.48
CA LEU A 113 -10.03 -0.10 3.82
C LEU A 113 -9.52 0.80 2.70
N TYR A 114 -8.40 0.45 2.04
CA TYR A 114 -7.93 1.16 0.85
C TYR A 114 -8.95 1.11 -0.29
N THR A 115 -9.58 -0.03 -0.52
CA THR A 115 -10.64 -0.17 -1.54
C THR A 115 -11.85 0.69 -1.19
N THR A 116 -12.22 0.74 0.09
CA THR A 116 -13.34 1.54 0.58
C THR A 116 -13.09 3.03 0.40
N ILE A 117 -11.92 3.54 0.81
CA ILE A 117 -11.61 4.97 0.68
C ILE A 117 -11.45 5.40 -0.79
N GLU A 118 -10.91 4.53 -1.64
CA GLU A 118 -10.78 4.76 -3.07
C GLU A 118 -12.15 4.88 -3.75
N ALA A 119 -13.10 4.00 -3.42
CA ALA A 119 -14.46 4.07 -3.95
C ALA A 119 -15.17 5.35 -3.53
N LEU A 120 -15.01 5.77 -2.27
CA LEU A 120 -15.56 7.02 -1.78
C LEU A 120 -14.91 8.24 -2.44
N THR A 121 -13.61 8.20 -2.68
CA THR A 121 -12.90 9.26 -3.43
C THR A 121 -13.50 9.43 -4.81
N LYS A 122 -13.70 8.34 -5.56
CA LYS A 122 -14.36 8.37 -6.87
C LYS A 122 -15.77 8.94 -6.81
N PHE A 123 -16.53 8.59 -5.77
CA PHE A 123 -17.86 9.17 -5.57
C PHE A 123 -17.79 10.69 -5.39
N TYR A 124 -16.85 11.22 -4.61
CA TYR A 124 -16.69 12.66 -4.43
C TYR A 124 -16.22 13.37 -5.70
N GLU A 125 -15.33 12.74 -6.49
CA GLU A 125 -14.90 13.26 -7.81
C GLU A 125 -16.11 13.40 -8.77
N ILE A 126 -16.94 12.35 -8.85
CA ILE A 126 -18.17 12.34 -9.66
C ILE A 126 -19.15 13.40 -9.16
N THR A 127 -19.36 13.49 -7.85
CA THR A 127 -20.25 14.48 -7.23
C THR A 127 -19.82 15.91 -7.55
N LEU A 128 -18.51 16.19 -7.53
CA LEU A 128 -18.00 17.52 -7.91
C LEU A 128 -18.36 17.88 -9.35
N SER A 129 -18.37 16.91 -10.26
CA SER A 129 -18.70 17.14 -11.68
C SER A 129 -20.23 17.20 -11.92
N ALA A 130 -21.05 16.67 -11.02
CA ALA A 130 -22.49 16.62 -11.10
C ALA A 130 -23.15 17.96 -10.65
N ASN A 131 -24.48 18.05 -10.74
CA ASN A 131 -25.24 19.22 -10.31
C ASN A 131 -25.05 19.52 -8.81
N GLU A 132 -24.99 18.49 -8.00
CA GLU A 132 -24.76 18.56 -6.54
C GLU A 132 -23.44 19.22 -6.17
N GLY A 133 -22.44 19.17 -7.07
CA GLY A 133 -21.12 19.74 -6.88
C GLY A 133 -20.99 21.21 -7.29
N LYS A 134 -22.08 21.88 -7.72
CA LYS A 134 -22.02 23.27 -8.19
C LYS A 134 -21.35 24.21 -7.20
N ASP A 135 -21.78 24.21 -5.95
CA ASP A 135 -21.20 25.06 -4.89
C ASP A 135 -19.68 24.81 -4.73
N GLY A 136 -19.26 23.54 -4.83
CA GLY A 136 -17.85 23.16 -4.80
C GLY A 136 -17.05 23.70 -5.98
N ARG A 137 -17.58 23.57 -7.21
CA ARG A 137 -16.93 24.12 -8.42
C ARG A 137 -16.83 25.63 -8.35
N ASP A 138 -17.90 26.31 -7.96
CA ASP A 138 -17.91 27.77 -7.82
C ASP A 138 -16.84 28.23 -6.82
N TYR A 139 -16.70 27.52 -5.69
CA TYR A 139 -15.66 27.79 -4.71
C TYR A 139 -14.24 27.59 -5.29
N LEU A 140 -13.99 26.50 -6.04
CA LEU A 140 -12.69 26.20 -6.63
C LEU A 140 -12.34 27.23 -7.72
N ASN A 141 -13.30 27.59 -8.57
CA ASN A 141 -13.14 28.61 -9.60
C ASN A 141 -12.78 29.98 -9.00
N ASN A 142 -13.47 30.40 -7.92
CA ASN A 142 -13.16 31.64 -7.20
C ASN A 142 -11.76 31.63 -6.57
N ARG A 143 -11.16 30.44 -6.36
CA ARG A 143 -9.78 30.24 -5.90
C ARG A 143 -8.78 30.03 -7.02
N GLN A 144 -9.21 30.17 -8.28
CA GLN A 144 -8.38 29.98 -9.49
C GLN A 144 -7.75 28.55 -9.55
N ILE A 145 -8.48 27.56 -9.03
CA ILE A 145 -8.10 26.14 -9.13
C ILE A 145 -8.77 25.60 -10.39
N ASP A 146 -7.96 25.34 -11.41
CA ASP A 146 -8.44 24.87 -12.71
C ASP A 146 -8.72 23.36 -12.73
N ASP A 147 -9.35 22.90 -13.84
CA ASP A 147 -9.72 21.50 -14.02
C ASP A 147 -8.50 20.54 -14.05
N ASN A 148 -7.31 21.01 -14.45
CA ASN A 148 -6.11 20.18 -14.47
C ASN A 148 -5.65 19.91 -13.03
N ILE A 149 -5.66 20.93 -12.19
CA ILE A 149 -5.35 20.82 -10.76
C ILE A 149 -6.39 19.92 -10.07
N ILE A 150 -7.69 20.13 -10.37
CA ILE A 150 -8.77 19.31 -9.83
C ILE A 150 -8.54 17.81 -10.15
N LYS A 151 -8.23 17.49 -11.39
CA LYS A 151 -7.95 16.12 -11.83
C LYS A 151 -6.66 15.57 -11.23
N GLN A 152 -5.58 16.36 -11.25
CA GLN A 152 -4.27 15.91 -10.75
C GLN A 152 -4.32 15.57 -9.27
N PHE A 153 -5.01 16.37 -8.47
CA PHE A 153 -5.14 16.16 -7.01
C PHE A 153 -6.41 15.41 -6.62
N ARG A 154 -7.21 14.96 -7.60
CA ARG A 154 -8.42 14.17 -7.39
C ARG A 154 -9.40 14.86 -6.44
N ILE A 155 -9.51 16.19 -6.57
CA ILE A 155 -10.37 17.00 -5.72
C ILE A 155 -11.83 16.63 -5.98
N GLY A 156 -12.59 16.45 -4.89
CA GLY A 156 -13.99 16.07 -4.93
C GLY A 156 -14.89 16.98 -4.12
N PHE A 157 -16.16 16.65 -4.08
CA PHE A 157 -17.16 17.33 -3.27
C PHE A 157 -18.06 16.33 -2.56
N ALA A 158 -18.16 16.43 -1.24
CA ALA A 158 -19.13 15.67 -0.47
C ALA A 158 -20.50 16.39 -0.57
N PRO A 159 -21.56 15.72 -1.04
CA PRO A 159 -22.86 16.35 -1.27
C PRO A 159 -23.44 16.94 0.02
N ASN A 160 -24.28 17.99 -0.12
CA ASN A 160 -24.94 18.63 1.03
C ASN A 160 -25.85 17.65 1.80
N ASN A 161 -26.46 16.69 1.10
CA ASN A 161 -27.19 15.61 1.74
C ASN A 161 -26.21 14.63 2.39
N SER A 162 -26.08 14.71 3.71
CA SER A 162 -25.10 13.95 4.50
C SER A 162 -25.31 12.43 4.51
N SER A 163 -26.47 11.92 4.08
CA SER A 163 -26.73 10.48 3.99
C SER A 163 -26.37 9.88 2.62
N LEU A 164 -26.21 10.70 1.58
CA LEU A 164 -26.12 10.24 0.19
C LEU A 164 -24.85 9.42 -0.05
N SER A 165 -23.70 9.87 0.43
CA SER A 165 -22.41 9.14 0.29
C SER A 165 -22.45 7.80 1.04
N ILE A 166 -23.06 7.77 2.23
CA ILE A 166 -23.19 6.53 3.01
C ILE A 166 -24.10 5.53 2.29
N GLN A 167 -25.24 5.99 1.80
CA GLN A 167 -26.19 5.15 1.06
C GLN A 167 -25.56 4.60 -0.24
N TYR A 168 -24.85 5.45 -0.97
CA TYR A 168 -24.11 5.02 -2.18
C TYR A 168 -23.10 3.93 -1.86
N MET A 169 -22.28 4.12 -0.84
CA MET A 169 -21.27 3.17 -0.44
C MET A 169 -21.87 1.82 -0.01
N GLN A 170 -22.95 1.85 0.78
CA GLN A 170 -23.66 0.63 1.20
C GLN A 170 -24.32 -0.08 0.01
N ALA A 171 -24.96 0.65 -0.91
CA ALA A 171 -25.51 0.09 -2.14
C ALA A 171 -24.45 -0.52 -3.06
N SER A 172 -23.21 -0.01 -2.99
CA SER A 172 -22.04 -0.55 -3.71
C SER A 172 -21.36 -1.72 -2.98
N GLY A 173 -21.92 -2.22 -1.87
CA GLY A 173 -21.45 -3.40 -1.15
C GLY A 173 -20.42 -3.12 -0.06
N TYR A 174 -20.08 -1.86 0.23
CA TYR A 174 -19.14 -1.52 1.30
C TYR A 174 -19.81 -1.55 2.68
N SER A 175 -19.12 -2.15 3.65
CA SER A 175 -19.66 -2.28 4.99
C SER A 175 -19.65 -0.92 5.72
N LEU A 176 -20.68 -0.70 6.53
CA LEU A 176 -20.77 0.50 7.36
C LEU A 176 -19.58 0.59 8.34
N LYS A 177 -19.10 -0.55 8.84
CA LYS A 177 -17.92 -0.63 9.71
C LYS A 177 -16.69 -0.06 9.02
N ASP A 178 -16.46 -0.42 7.75
CA ASP A 178 -15.31 0.07 7.00
C ASP A 178 -15.42 1.57 6.72
N ILE A 179 -16.64 2.06 6.38
CA ILE A 179 -16.90 3.50 6.18
C ILE A 179 -16.67 4.31 7.48
N GLN A 180 -16.99 3.72 8.64
CA GLN A 180 -16.66 4.32 9.93
C GLN A 180 -15.15 4.30 10.21
N THR A 181 -14.50 3.17 9.92
CA THR A 181 -13.06 2.99 10.18
C THR A 181 -12.20 3.97 9.37
N ILE A 182 -12.59 4.29 8.13
CA ILE A 182 -11.93 5.35 7.33
C ILE A 182 -12.26 6.77 7.82
N GLY A 183 -13.02 6.92 8.91
CA GLY A 183 -13.26 8.19 9.60
C GLY A 183 -14.30 9.10 8.97
N VAL A 184 -15.02 8.66 7.94
CA VAL A 184 -15.99 9.46 7.20
C VAL A 184 -17.40 9.40 7.81
N ALA A 185 -17.87 8.21 8.20
CA ALA A 185 -19.18 8.08 8.80
C ALA A 185 -19.23 8.60 10.23
N GLY A 186 -20.11 9.55 10.48
CA GLY A 186 -20.53 10.00 11.81
C GLY A 186 -21.92 9.48 12.16
N HIS A 187 -22.34 9.70 13.40
CA HIS A 187 -23.68 9.35 13.88
C HIS A 187 -24.40 10.62 14.32
N ASN A 188 -25.61 10.83 13.81
CA ASN A 188 -26.47 11.96 14.21
C ASN A 188 -27.93 11.50 14.26
N ASN A 189 -28.60 11.68 15.40
CA ASN A 189 -30.02 11.33 15.64
C ASN A 189 -30.40 9.92 15.14
N GLY A 190 -29.55 8.90 15.42
CA GLY A 190 -29.82 7.52 15.03
C GLY A 190 -29.48 7.18 13.58
N GLN A 191 -29.01 8.13 12.79
CA GLN A 191 -28.63 7.92 11.39
C GLN A 191 -27.15 8.11 11.16
N PHE A 192 -26.57 7.32 10.23
CA PHE A 192 -25.20 7.53 9.78
C PHE A 192 -25.15 8.65 8.74
N ILE A 193 -24.23 9.56 8.96
CA ILE A 193 -24.02 10.74 8.12
C ILE A 193 -22.57 10.84 7.71
N ASP A 194 -22.33 11.43 6.55
CA ASP A 194 -21.01 11.84 6.12
C ASP A 194 -20.59 13.12 6.88
N ARG A 195 -19.49 13.03 7.63
CA ARG A 195 -18.92 14.17 8.38
C ARG A 195 -18.40 15.28 7.46
N ASN A 196 -18.14 14.94 6.20
CA ASN A 196 -17.64 15.87 5.19
C ASN A 196 -18.74 16.54 4.38
N ALA A 197 -20.01 16.26 4.63
CA ALA A 197 -21.13 16.82 3.87
C ALA A 197 -21.01 18.34 3.66
N GLY A 198 -21.25 18.80 2.42
CA GLY A 198 -21.16 20.19 2.01
C GLY A 198 -19.74 20.77 1.94
N ARG A 199 -18.72 19.92 1.79
CA ARG A 199 -17.32 20.35 1.77
C ARG A 199 -16.62 19.94 0.49
N VAL A 200 -15.67 20.76 0.07
CA VAL A 200 -14.68 20.39 -0.94
C VAL A 200 -13.67 19.44 -0.29
N ILE A 201 -13.38 18.34 -0.96
CA ILE A 201 -12.54 17.25 -0.48
C ILE A 201 -11.20 17.27 -1.21
N PHE A 202 -10.13 17.25 -0.42
CA PHE A 202 -8.75 17.11 -0.89
C PHE A 202 -8.22 15.79 -0.37
N PRO A 203 -8.05 14.76 -1.22
CA PRO A 203 -7.47 13.49 -0.83
C PRO A 203 -6.03 13.65 -0.34
N LEU A 204 -5.66 12.89 0.69
CA LEU A 204 -4.32 12.77 1.20
C LEU A 204 -3.75 11.43 0.74
N PHE A 205 -2.54 11.45 0.18
CA PHE A 205 -1.92 10.29 -0.41
C PHE A 205 -0.74 9.77 0.42
N ASP A 206 -0.57 8.48 0.44
CA ASP A 206 0.66 7.85 0.91
C ASP A 206 1.79 7.98 -0.15
N PRO A 207 3.05 7.60 0.17
CA PRO A 207 4.16 7.65 -0.80
C PRO A 207 3.97 6.75 -2.05
N ASN A 208 3.03 5.82 -2.01
CA ASN A 208 2.68 4.94 -3.12
C ASN A 208 1.52 5.48 -3.97
N GLY A 209 1.01 6.68 -3.64
CA GLY A 209 -0.11 7.31 -4.34
C GLY A 209 -1.49 6.78 -3.98
N ARG A 210 -1.64 6.01 -2.88
CA ARG A 210 -2.94 5.55 -2.40
C ARG A 210 -3.56 6.59 -1.49
N VAL A 211 -4.86 6.79 -1.59
CA VAL A 211 -5.60 7.67 -0.69
C VAL A 211 -5.65 7.05 0.70
N ILE A 212 -5.26 7.84 1.72
CA ILE A 212 -5.25 7.43 3.14
C ILE A 212 -6.15 8.27 4.03
N GLY A 213 -6.72 9.33 3.49
CA GLY A 213 -7.58 10.23 4.25
C GLY A 213 -7.98 11.45 3.43
N TYR A 214 -8.65 12.40 4.08
CA TYR A 214 -9.12 13.62 3.45
C TYR A 214 -8.83 14.84 4.30
N SER A 215 -8.48 15.95 3.63
CA SER A 215 -8.69 17.30 4.14
C SER A 215 -10.00 17.84 3.55
N ALA A 216 -10.90 18.35 4.38
CA ALA A 216 -12.23 18.77 3.94
C ALA A 216 -12.49 20.24 4.25
N ARG A 217 -12.63 21.08 3.20
CA ARG A 217 -12.81 22.53 3.34
C ARG A 217 -14.28 22.90 3.32
N ARG A 218 -14.77 23.54 4.38
CA ARG A 218 -16.09 24.16 4.41
C ARG A 218 -16.11 25.38 3.47
N ILE A 219 -17.18 25.47 2.65
CA ILE A 219 -17.33 26.53 1.64
C ILE A 219 -18.35 27.61 1.99
N LYS A 220 -19.12 27.38 3.07
CA LYS A 220 -20.09 28.35 3.66
C LYS A 220 -19.79 28.53 5.14
#